data_57b1cbd9515387245e22712f0d6a0d3e
#
_entry.id   57b1cbd9515387245e22712f0d6a0d3e
#
_cell.length_a   1.000
_cell.length_b   1.000
_cell.length_c   1.000
_cell.angle_alpha   90.00
_cell.angle_beta   90.00
_cell.angle_gamma   90.00
#
_symmetry.space_group_name_H-M   'P 1'
#
loop_
_entity.id
_entity.type
_entity.pdbx_description
1 polymer ?
#
loop_
_entity_poly.entity_id
_entity_poly.type
_entity_poly.pdbx_seq_one_letter_code
_entity_poly.pdbx_strand_id
1 'polypeptide(L)'
;MEYDNEIFDQDKAVVDPSVSDIAEYCKYITLSCKMENEVPVIALVYIERILRKTGILINKYNWQRILLVCLCVASKVWDDDSLENVHFPKVLADVTLNMITKIEQIFLDIFLNYDIVVKGSEYAKYYFIMRTLSEGLELEGELPHANQPKKKRRRDLWAEFPLKKPISAE
;
A
#
# COMPACT_ATOMS: atom_id res chain seq x y z
N MET A 1 9.82 28.10 20.97
CA MET A 1 9.63 26.65 21.06
C MET A 1 10.34 26.08 19.86
N GLU A 2 11.59 25.71 20.06
CA GLU A 2 12.40 25.01 19.07
C GLU A 2 11.91 23.57 19.03
N TYR A 3 11.43 23.15 17.88
CA TYR A 3 11.18 21.73 17.61
C TYR A 3 12.52 21.12 17.21
N ASP A 4 13.00 20.21 18.05
CA ASP A 4 14.21 19.41 17.80
C ASP A 4 14.11 18.66 16.48
N ASN A 5 14.94 19.08 15.51
CA ASN A 5 15.08 18.50 14.19
C ASN A 5 15.99 17.24 14.17
N GLU A 6 16.15 16.55 15.29
CA GLU A 6 17.12 15.47 15.45
C GLU A 6 16.64 14.05 15.10
N ILE A 7 15.48 13.87 14.46
CA ILE A 7 14.95 12.52 14.15
C ILE A 7 15.07 12.15 12.66
N PHE A 8 15.76 12.91 11.87
CA PHE A 8 16.03 12.53 10.48
C PHE A 8 17.51 12.17 10.33
N ASP A 9 17.81 10.89 10.51
CA ASP A 9 19.07 10.31 10.04
C ASP A 9 19.03 10.33 8.49
N GLN A 10 19.47 11.46 7.91
CA GLN A 10 19.41 11.78 6.48
C GLN A 10 20.46 11.04 5.66
N ASP A 11 21.31 10.20 6.27
CA ASP A 11 22.49 9.66 5.61
C ASP A 11 22.38 8.21 5.12
N LYS A 12 21.25 7.53 5.28
CA LYS A 12 21.03 6.28 4.56
C LYS A 12 20.40 6.59 3.20
N ALA A 13 21.21 6.45 2.15
CA ALA A 13 20.73 6.50 0.77
C ALA A 13 19.50 5.61 0.65
N VAL A 14 18.33 6.24 0.47
CA VAL A 14 17.06 5.52 0.29
C VAL A 14 17.11 4.88 -1.09
N VAL A 15 17.38 3.58 -1.12
CA VAL A 15 17.45 2.79 -2.35
C VAL A 15 16.04 2.46 -2.82
N ASP A 16 15.84 2.41 -4.15
CA ASP A 16 14.58 1.94 -4.70
C ASP A 16 14.30 0.49 -4.27
N PRO A 17 13.07 0.15 -3.84
CA PRO A 17 12.75 -1.18 -3.36
C PRO A 17 12.87 -2.19 -4.49
N SER A 18 13.48 -3.33 -4.21
CA SER A 18 13.42 -4.48 -5.10
C SER A 18 12.02 -5.13 -5.06
N VAL A 19 11.72 -5.97 -6.03
CA VAL A 19 10.48 -6.78 -6.00
C VAL A 19 10.42 -7.65 -4.75
N SER A 20 11.57 -8.19 -4.31
CA SER A 20 11.66 -8.99 -3.07
C SER A 20 11.31 -8.16 -1.84
N ASP A 21 11.83 -6.93 -1.71
CA ASP A 21 11.51 -6.04 -0.57
C ASP A 21 10.00 -5.78 -0.47
N ILE A 22 9.33 -5.57 -1.61
CA ILE A 22 7.88 -5.34 -1.67
C ILE A 22 7.12 -6.60 -1.28
N ALA A 23 7.53 -7.76 -1.82
CA ALA A 23 6.90 -9.04 -1.53
C ALA A 23 7.06 -9.44 -0.06
N GLU A 24 8.26 -9.27 0.51
CA GLU A 24 8.53 -9.55 1.92
C GLU A 24 7.71 -8.66 2.85
N TYR A 25 7.62 -7.36 2.53
CA TYR A 25 6.81 -6.42 3.31
C TYR A 25 5.32 -6.79 3.26
N CYS A 26 4.79 -7.10 2.07
CA CYS A 26 3.41 -7.56 1.91
C CYS A 26 3.16 -8.84 2.71
N LYS A 27 4.02 -9.85 2.54
CA LYS A 27 3.94 -11.13 3.26
C LYS A 27 4.02 -10.95 4.76
N TYR A 28 4.92 -10.10 5.25
CA TYR A 28 5.06 -9.83 6.67
C TYR A 28 3.76 -9.27 7.27
N ILE A 29 3.15 -8.28 6.65
CA ILE A 29 1.90 -7.67 7.15
C ILE A 29 0.76 -8.69 7.11
N THR A 30 0.57 -9.37 5.97
CA THR A 30 -0.55 -10.30 5.79
C THR A 30 -0.51 -11.47 6.77
N LEU A 31 0.68 -12.04 7.01
CA LEU A 31 0.84 -13.14 7.96
C LEU A 31 0.72 -12.67 9.41
N SER A 32 1.35 -11.55 9.77
CA SER A 32 1.33 -11.05 11.15
C SER A 32 -0.04 -10.56 11.57
N CYS A 33 -0.81 -10.02 10.65
CA CYS A 33 -2.19 -9.59 10.86
C CYS A 33 -3.23 -10.69 10.58
N LYS A 34 -2.80 -11.89 10.16
CA LYS A 34 -3.68 -13.04 9.84
C LYS A 34 -4.77 -12.70 8.81
N MET A 35 -4.41 -11.91 7.81
CA MET A 35 -5.32 -11.53 6.74
C MET A 35 -5.62 -12.72 5.82
N GLU A 36 -6.82 -12.76 5.24
CA GLU A 36 -7.20 -13.74 4.22
C GLU A 36 -6.32 -13.64 2.97
N ASN A 37 -6.16 -14.76 2.25
CA ASN A 37 -5.27 -14.83 1.07
C ASN A 37 -5.71 -13.94 -0.09
N GLU A 38 -6.96 -13.53 -0.13
CA GLU A 38 -7.57 -12.66 -1.12
C GLU A 38 -7.22 -11.18 -0.91
N VAL A 39 -6.93 -10.78 0.31
CA VAL A 39 -6.66 -9.38 0.70
C VAL A 39 -5.56 -8.74 -0.14
N PRO A 40 -4.40 -9.37 -0.41
CA PRO A 40 -3.38 -8.79 -1.28
C PRO A 40 -3.85 -8.51 -2.71
N VAL A 41 -4.73 -9.38 -3.25
CA VAL A 41 -5.29 -9.18 -4.60
C VAL A 41 -6.21 -7.97 -4.63
N ILE A 42 -7.06 -7.81 -3.61
CA ILE A 42 -7.94 -6.65 -3.47
C ILE A 42 -7.13 -5.37 -3.25
N ALA A 43 -6.08 -5.43 -2.44
CA ALA A 43 -5.17 -4.31 -2.24
C ALA A 43 -4.53 -3.85 -3.56
N LEU A 44 -4.16 -4.78 -4.44
CA LEU A 44 -3.63 -4.46 -5.77
C LEU A 44 -4.65 -3.72 -6.64
N VAL A 45 -5.94 -4.11 -6.59
CA VAL A 45 -7.03 -3.38 -7.26
C VAL A 45 -7.10 -1.93 -6.75
N TYR A 46 -7.00 -1.73 -5.45
CA TYR A 46 -7.02 -0.38 -4.88
C TYR A 46 -5.81 0.44 -5.28
N ILE A 47 -4.62 -0.16 -5.31
CA ILE A 47 -3.40 0.50 -5.80
C ILE A 47 -3.62 1.00 -7.24
N GLU A 48 -4.11 0.15 -8.15
CA GLU A 48 -4.38 0.57 -9.52
C GLU A 48 -5.41 1.70 -9.59
N ARG A 49 -6.50 1.62 -8.82
CA ARG A 49 -7.52 2.68 -8.77
C ARG A 49 -6.93 4.02 -8.35
N ILE A 50 -6.05 4.03 -7.34
CA ILE A 50 -5.39 5.25 -6.88
C ILE A 50 -4.51 5.81 -7.98
N LEU A 51 -3.64 4.98 -8.57
CA LEU A 51 -2.73 5.42 -9.62
C LEU A 51 -3.50 6.06 -10.78
N ARG A 52 -4.60 5.44 -11.20
CA ARG A 52 -5.47 5.96 -12.26
C ARG A 52 -6.18 7.25 -11.90
N LYS A 53 -6.74 7.34 -10.68
CA LYS A 53 -7.55 8.48 -10.26
C LYS A 53 -6.72 9.70 -9.92
N THR A 54 -5.56 9.50 -9.31
CA THR A 54 -4.76 10.59 -8.73
C THR A 54 -3.54 10.95 -9.56
N GLY A 55 -3.06 10.05 -10.41
CA GLY A 55 -1.80 10.20 -11.13
C GLY A 55 -0.57 10.19 -10.21
N ILE A 56 -0.71 9.72 -8.97
CA ILE A 56 0.42 9.55 -8.05
C ILE A 56 1.34 8.48 -8.61
N LEU A 57 2.64 8.75 -8.57
CA LEU A 57 3.67 7.77 -8.91
C LEU A 57 4.15 7.08 -7.62
N ILE A 58 4.19 5.76 -7.66
CA ILE A 58 4.82 4.98 -6.59
C ILE A 58 6.34 5.20 -6.69
N ASN A 59 6.94 5.49 -5.55
CA ASN A 59 8.36 5.71 -5.43
C ASN A 59 8.88 5.16 -4.09
N LYS A 60 10.20 5.22 -3.89
CA LYS A 60 10.89 4.73 -2.68
C LYS A 60 10.39 5.35 -1.37
N TYR A 61 9.73 6.51 -1.40
CA TYR A 61 9.26 7.21 -0.20
C TYR A 61 7.81 6.93 0.16
N ASN A 62 6.98 6.44 -0.78
CA ASN A 62 5.54 6.30 -0.56
C ASN A 62 4.99 4.87 -0.71
N TRP A 63 5.74 3.95 -1.31
CA TRP A 63 5.26 2.60 -1.62
C TRP A 63 4.77 1.81 -0.40
N GLN A 64 5.51 1.87 0.72
CA GLN A 64 5.14 1.14 1.95
C GLN A 64 3.80 1.61 2.51
N ARG A 65 3.58 2.92 2.52
CA ARG A 65 2.33 3.51 3.04
C ARG A 65 1.15 3.22 2.14
N ILE A 66 1.35 3.31 0.82
CA ILE A 66 0.32 2.98 -0.16
C ILE A 66 -0.05 1.51 0.00
N LEU A 67 0.93 0.61 0.06
CA LEU A 67 0.68 -0.82 0.24
C LEU A 67 0.00 -1.12 1.58
N LEU A 68 0.50 -0.54 2.68
CA LEU A 68 -0.08 -0.73 4.01
C LEU A 68 -1.54 -0.32 4.07
N VAL A 69 -1.88 0.89 3.60
CA VAL A 69 -3.27 1.36 3.67
C VAL A 69 -4.18 0.60 2.72
N CYS A 70 -3.69 0.15 1.56
CA CYS A 70 -4.45 -0.71 0.66
C CYS A 70 -4.76 -2.06 1.31
N LEU A 71 -3.80 -2.68 1.99
CA LEU A 71 -4.01 -3.91 2.75
C LEU A 71 -4.98 -3.69 3.93
N CYS A 72 -4.83 -2.58 4.65
CA CYS A 72 -5.73 -2.23 5.75
C CYS A 72 -7.18 -2.09 5.30
N VAL A 73 -7.44 -1.35 4.22
CA VAL A 73 -8.79 -1.17 3.70
C VAL A 73 -9.33 -2.45 3.08
N ALA A 74 -8.47 -3.20 2.37
CA ALA A 74 -8.86 -4.47 1.75
C ALA A 74 -9.28 -5.51 2.79
N SER A 75 -8.55 -5.65 3.91
CA SER A 75 -8.92 -6.57 4.99
C SER A 75 -10.27 -6.21 5.60
N LYS A 76 -10.54 -4.93 5.82
CA LYS A 76 -11.83 -4.47 6.37
C LYS A 76 -13.02 -4.69 5.45
N VAL A 77 -12.80 -4.73 4.15
CA VAL A 77 -13.86 -4.94 3.15
C VAL A 77 -14.12 -6.42 2.91
N TRP A 78 -13.07 -7.26 3.03
CA TRP A 78 -13.12 -8.66 2.64
C TRP A 78 -13.29 -9.63 3.81
N ASP A 79 -12.55 -9.42 4.89
CA ASP A 79 -12.53 -10.34 6.02
C ASP A 79 -13.83 -10.23 6.83
N ASP A 80 -14.44 -11.36 7.18
CA ASP A 80 -15.63 -11.42 8.05
C ASP A 80 -15.30 -10.87 9.46
N ASP A 81 -14.08 -11.12 9.94
CA ASP A 81 -13.54 -10.56 11.18
C ASP A 81 -12.57 -9.41 10.83
N SER A 82 -13.15 -8.26 10.51
CA SER A 82 -12.39 -7.13 10.01
C SER A 82 -11.34 -6.62 10.99
N LEU A 83 -10.12 -6.45 10.49
CA LEU A 83 -8.97 -6.04 11.28
C LEU A 83 -9.09 -4.58 11.76
N GLU A 84 -9.12 -4.37 13.07
CA GLU A 84 -9.14 -3.03 13.63
C GLU A 84 -7.75 -2.36 13.52
N ASN A 85 -7.74 -1.03 13.39
CA ASN A 85 -6.51 -0.25 13.27
C ASN A 85 -5.53 -0.44 14.43
N VAL A 86 -6.02 -0.81 15.60
CA VAL A 86 -5.21 -1.07 16.80
C VAL A 86 -4.23 -2.26 16.64
N HIS A 87 -4.46 -3.12 15.67
CA HIS A 87 -3.60 -4.27 15.43
C HIS A 87 -2.31 -3.90 14.70
N PHE A 88 -2.33 -2.88 13.83
CA PHE A 88 -1.17 -2.48 13.04
C PHE A 88 0.02 -1.99 13.88
N PRO A 89 -0.17 -1.15 14.93
CA PRO A 89 0.94 -0.75 15.80
C PRO A 89 1.58 -1.91 16.59
N LYS A 90 0.87 -3.02 16.76
CA LYS A 90 1.42 -4.21 17.44
C LYS A 90 2.38 -4.99 16.52
N VAL A 91 2.20 -4.86 15.21
CA VAL A 91 2.99 -5.55 14.19
C VAL A 91 4.07 -4.64 13.63
N LEU A 92 3.78 -3.36 13.46
CA LEU A 92 4.66 -2.36 12.86
C LEU A 92 5.04 -1.32 13.91
N ALA A 93 6.28 -1.41 14.42
CA ALA A 93 6.77 -0.54 15.51
C ALA A 93 6.73 0.96 15.16
N ASP A 94 6.89 1.30 13.87
CA ASP A 94 6.92 2.67 13.39
C ASP A 94 5.54 3.23 13.00
N VAL A 95 4.47 2.46 13.23
CA VAL A 95 3.09 2.86 12.92
C VAL A 95 2.31 3.08 14.21
N THR A 96 1.78 4.28 14.41
CA THR A 96 0.88 4.57 15.52
C THR A 96 -0.58 4.42 15.11
N LEU A 97 -1.46 4.17 16.08
CA LEU A 97 -2.90 4.09 15.82
C LEU A 97 -3.44 5.37 15.16
N ASN A 98 -2.97 6.53 15.59
CA ASN A 98 -3.39 7.79 15.01
C ASN A 98 -2.94 7.94 13.55
N MET A 99 -1.72 7.47 13.24
CA MET A 99 -1.21 7.47 11.85
C MET A 99 -2.06 6.60 10.95
N ILE A 100 -2.28 5.33 11.30
CA ILE A 100 -3.03 4.40 10.44
C ILE A 100 -4.47 4.87 10.24
N THR A 101 -5.13 5.37 11.30
CA THR A 101 -6.49 5.89 11.22
C THR A 101 -6.57 7.11 10.31
N LYS A 102 -5.62 8.04 10.43
CA LYS A 102 -5.59 9.25 9.59
C LYS A 102 -5.28 8.93 8.13
N ILE A 103 -4.33 8.01 7.88
CA ILE A 103 -3.99 7.58 6.51
C ILE A 103 -5.19 6.87 5.88
N GLU A 104 -5.86 5.98 6.60
CA GLU A 104 -7.06 5.29 6.14
C GLU A 104 -8.17 6.28 5.76
N GLN A 105 -8.44 7.26 6.61
CA GLN A 105 -9.47 8.27 6.35
C GLN A 105 -9.14 9.08 5.08
N ILE A 106 -7.90 9.57 4.95
CA ILE A 106 -7.44 10.29 3.75
C ILE A 106 -7.56 9.40 2.51
N PHE A 107 -7.23 8.13 2.65
CA PHE A 107 -7.25 7.18 1.56
C PHE A 107 -8.67 6.92 1.05
N LEU A 108 -9.60 6.68 1.95
CA LEU A 108 -11.01 6.46 1.61
C LEU A 108 -11.65 7.71 1.00
N ASP A 109 -11.43 8.87 1.61
CA ASP A 109 -12.08 10.12 1.21
C ASP A 109 -11.48 10.72 -0.07
N ILE A 110 -10.16 10.92 -0.08
CA ILE A 110 -9.48 11.66 -1.16
C ILE A 110 -9.09 10.76 -2.34
N PHE A 111 -8.55 9.57 -2.05
CA PHE A 111 -7.95 8.73 -3.09
C PHE A 111 -8.96 7.77 -3.72
N LEU A 112 -9.72 7.06 -2.93
CA LEU A 112 -10.75 6.14 -3.44
C LEU A 112 -12.08 6.83 -3.67
N ASN A 113 -12.39 7.92 -2.96
CA ASN A 113 -13.72 8.52 -2.96
C ASN A 113 -14.80 7.46 -2.64
N TYR A 114 -14.52 6.63 -1.63
CA TYR A 114 -15.35 5.50 -1.19
C TYR A 114 -15.69 4.45 -2.26
N ASP A 115 -14.95 4.42 -3.37
CA ASP A 115 -15.06 3.38 -4.40
C ASP A 115 -14.28 2.13 -3.97
N ILE A 116 -14.82 1.43 -2.96
CA ILE A 116 -14.20 0.26 -2.33
C ILE A 116 -14.76 -1.08 -2.84
N VAL A 117 -15.88 -1.05 -3.59
CA VAL A 117 -16.49 -2.27 -4.11
C VAL A 117 -15.62 -2.87 -5.22
N VAL A 118 -15.16 -4.10 -5.04
CA VAL A 118 -14.42 -4.87 -6.04
C VAL A 118 -15.36 -5.89 -6.67
N LYS A 119 -15.54 -5.79 -7.98
CA LYS A 119 -16.37 -6.74 -8.74
C LYS A 119 -15.63 -8.06 -8.88
N GLY A 120 -16.36 -9.18 -8.88
CA GLY A 120 -15.78 -10.52 -9.06
C GLY A 120 -14.95 -10.65 -10.36
N SER A 121 -15.35 -9.98 -11.45
CA SER A 121 -14.60 -9.94 -12.70
C SER A 121 -13.27 -9.18 -12.58
N GLU A 122 -13.24 -8.12 -11.78
CA GLU A 122 -12.04 -7.33 -11.50
C GLU A 122 -11.07 -8.12 -10.62
N TYR A 123 -11.58 -8.74 -9.54
CA TYR A 123 -10.80 -9.66 -8.73
C TYR A 123 -10.20 -10.79 -9.56
N ALA A 124 -11.01 -11.48 -10.37
CA ALA A 124 -10.57 -12.59 -11.20
C ALA A 124 -9.45 -12.18 -12.18
N LYS A 125 -9.53 -10.98 -12.79
CA LYS A 125 -8.49 -10.44 -13.67
C LYS A 125 -7.13 -10.40 -12.95
N TYR A 126 -7.08 -9.80 -11.75
CA TYR A 126 -5.81 -9.69 -11.01
C TYR A 126 -5.32 -11.03 -10.47
N TYR A 127 -6.24 -11.86 -10.00
CA TYR A 127 -5.91 -13.21 -9.55
C TYR A 127 -5.21 -14.02 -10.65
N PHE A 128 -5.77 -14.03 -11.87
CA PHE A 128 -5.17 -14.76 -12.99
C PHE A 128 -3.87 -14.13 -13.47
N ILE A 129 -3.74 -12.80 -13.45
CA ILE A 129 -2.47 -12.13 -13.77
C ILE A 129 -1.38 -12.57 -12.79
N MET A 130 -1.65 -12.50 -11.49
CA MET A 130 -0.69 -12.89 -10.46
C MET A 130 -0.32 -14.38 -10.56
N ARG A 131 -1.30 -15.24 -10.80
CA ARG A 131 -1.08 -16.68 -11.01
C ARG A 131 -0.20 -16.94 -12.23
N THR A 132 -0.49 -16.32 -13.36
CA THR A 132 0.31 -16.44 -14.59
C THR A 132 1.75 -16.00 -14.37
N LEU A 133 1.96 -14.89 -13.68
CA LEU A 133 3.30 -14.40 -13.34
C LEU A 133 4.03 -15.37 -12.41
N SER A 134 3.34 -15.96 -11.44
CA SER A 134 3.95 -16.93 -10.52
C SER A 134 4.31 -18.25 -11.20
N GLU A 135 3.59 -18.63 -12.23
CA GLU A 135 3.86 -19.83 -13.03
C GLU A 135 4.97 -19.61 -14.08
N GLY A 136 5.57 -18.39 -14.13
CA GLY A 136 6.67 -18.06 -15.06
C GLY A 136 6.24 -17.92 -16.52
N LEU A 137 4.94 -17.79 -16.76
CA LEU A 137 4.42 -17.50 -18.09
C LEU A 137 4.63 -16.02 -18.40
N GLU A 138 5.50 -15.70 -19.37
CA GLU A 138 5.66 -14.34 -19.87
C GLU A 138 4.34 -13.88 -20.50
N LEU A 139 3.64 -12.96 -19.86
CA LEU A 139 2.55 -12.24 -20.48
C LEU A 139 3.17 -11.19 -21.42
N GLU A 140 3.26 -11.51 -22.71
CA GLU A 140 3.40 -10.51 -23.76
C GLU A 140 2.11 -9.69 -23.83
N GLY A 141 1.99 -8.73 -22.96
CA GLY A 141 0.88 -7.80 -22.92
C GLY A 141 1.31 -6.57 -22.13
N GLU A 142 1.55 -5.48 -22.83
CA GLU A 142 1.79 -4.18 -22.22
C GLU A 142 0.68 -3.91 -21.20
N LEU A 143 1.07 -3.77 -19.92
CA LEU A 143 0.22 -3.07 -18.97
C LEU A 143 -0.16 -1.74 -19.61
N PRO A 144 -1.44 -1.38 -19.73
CA PRO A 144 -1.82 -0.14 -20.36
C PRO A 144 -1.10 0.99 -19.64
N HIS A 145 -0.13 1.60 -20.29
CA HIS A 145 0.52 2.81 -19.82
C HIS A 145 -0.59 3.82 -19.53
N ALA A 146 -0.76 4.15 -18.27
CA ALA A 146 -1.70 5.18 -17.86
C ALA A 146 -1.32 6.46 -18.60
N ASN A 147 -2.10 6.82 -19.63
CA ASN A 147 -2.03 8.13 -20.25
C ASN A 147 -2.22 9.16 -19.14
N GLN A 148 -1.13 9.79 -18.72
CA GLN A 148 -1.12 10.74 -17.63
C GLN A 148 -1.96 11.97 -18.01
N PRO A 149 -3.09 12.26 -17.36
CA PRO A 149 -3.66 13.58 -17.42
C PRO A 149 -2.70 14.51 -16.66
N LYS A 150 -2.16 15.52 -17.34
CA LYS A 150 -1.40 16.61 -16.71
C LYS A 150 -2.31 17.34 -15.72
N LYS A 151 -2.44 16.85 -14.50
CA LYS A 151 -3.12 17.53 -13.39
C LYS A 151 -2.08 18.10 -12.43
N LYS A 152 -2.32 19.36 -12.02
CA LYS A 152 -1.57 20.10 -11.02
C LYS A 152 -1.17 19.20 -9.85
N ARG A 153 0.13 19.19 -9.51
CA ARG A 153 0.69 18.53 -8.33
C ARG A 153 -0.14 18.89 -7.11
N ARG A 154 -0.94 17.95 -6.62
CA ARG A 154 -1.40 18.01 -5.23
C ARG A 154 -0.14 17.85 -4.38
N ARG A 155 0.03 18.71 -3.37
CA ARG A 155 1.10 18.62 -2.38
C ARG A 155 1.21 17.17 -1.94
N ASP A 156 2.43 16.72 -1.77
CA ASP A 156 2.73 15.36 -1.35
C ASP A 156 2.24 15.16 0.09
N LEU A 157 0.96 14.80 0.20
CA LEU A 157 0.28 14.53 1.49
C LEU A 157 0.96 13.39 2.27
N TRP A 158 1.83 12.65 1.58
CA TRP A 158 2.53 11.51 2.14
C TRP A 158 3.86 11.88 2.80
N ALA A 159 4.42 13.06 2.52
CA ALA A 159 5.68 13.51 3.12
C ALA A 159 5.60 13.68 4.65
N GLU A 160 4.38 13.84 5.19
CA GLU A 160 4.15 14.01 6.63
C GLU A 160 4.21 12.70 7.43
N PHE A 161 4.37 11.53 6.79
CA PHE A 161 4.31 10.24 7.45
C PHE A 161 5.50 9.34 7.08
N PRO A 162 6.67 9.50 7.68
CA PRO A 162 7.81 8.61 7.46
C PRO A 162 7.55 7.23 8.09
N LEU A 163 7.61 6.16 7.29
CA LEU A 163 7.65 4.78 7.77
C LEU A 163 9.08 4.26 7.63
N LYS A 164 9.62 3.68 8.68
CA LYS A 164 10.91 2.97 8.65
C LYS A 164 10.70 1.51 8.22
N LYS A 165 11.76 0.86 7.74
CA LYS A 165 11.71 -0.57 7.40
C LYS A 165 11.31 -1.41 8.61
N PRO A 166 10.55 -2.52 8.42
CA PRO A 166 10.33 -3.48 9.49
C PRO A 166 11.69 -4.01 9.98
N ILE A 167 11.82 -4.15 11.29
CA ILE A 167 12.99 -4.74 11.92
C ILE A 167 13.01 -6.20 11.50
N SER A 168 14.07 -6.62 10.78
CA SER A 168 14.32 -8.04 10.54
C SER A 168 14.41 -8.73 11.90
N ALA A 169 13.51 -9.67 12.16
CA ALA A 169 13.61 -10.55 13.31
C ALA A 169 14.87 -11.41 13.13
N GLU A 170 15.85 -11.22 14.01
CA GLU A 170 16.93 -12.19 14.26
C GLU A 170 16.38 -13.43 14.96
#